data_90d2c65876189187fcf61a433fe953e4
#
_entry.id   90d2c65876189187fcf61a433fe953e4
#
_cell.length_a   1.000
_cell.length_b   1.000
_cell.length_c   1.000
_cell.angle_alpha   90.00
_cell.angle_beta   90.00
_cell.angle_gamma   90.00
#
_symmetry.space_group_name_H-M   'P 1'
#
loop_
_entity.id
_entity.type
_entity.pdbx_description
1 polymer ?
#
loop_
_entity_poly.entity_id
_entity_poly.type
_entity_poly.pdbx_seq_one_letter_code
_entity_poly.pdbx_strand_id
1 'polypeptide(L)'
;MKIKQLITILIVILITGCDIFKSAEDLYSEAEAKRNIGDSKEALVNLKKITNKFPNHEKASKAQYLIAEIYYRDLRDFSKAINEYGTLRQKYPESSQVPFSLFMQGFIYANMLSNFEKARSHYKEFLNKFSNHELAQSVQFELKYLGIEIQEIPELKHLIK
;
A
#
# COMPACT_ATOMS: atom_id res chain seq x y z
N MET A 1 51.15 -11.00 -4.67
CA MET A 1 50.05 -10.82 -3.68
C MET A 1 49.11 -9.68 -4.05
N LYS A 2 49.58 -8.54 -4.55
CA LYS A 2 48.74 -7.36 -4.85
C LYS A 2 47.73 -7.53 -6.02
N ILE A 3 48.07 -8.26 -7.06
CA ILE A 3 47.20 -8.44 -8.25
C ILE A 3 45.97 -9.32 -7.92
N LYS A 4 46.12 -10.39 -7.14
CA LYS A 4 45.01 -11.25 -6.72
C LYS A 4 44.00 -10.46 -5.83
N GLN A 5 44.51 -9.60 -4.93
CA GLN A 5 43.64 -8.73 -4.12
C GLN A 5 42.89 -7.70 -4.97
N LEU A 6 43.52 -7.11 -5.96
CA LEU A 6 42.88 -6.19 -6.90
C LEU A 6 41.78 -6.85 -7.72
N ILE A 7 42.01 -8.07 -8.21
CA ILE A 7 41.00 -8.85 -8.95
C ILE A 7 39.82 -9.23 -8.04
N THR A 8 40.09 -9.62 -6.80
CA THR A 8 39.02 -9.92 -5.83
C THR A 8 38.16 -8.70 -5.50
N ILE A 9 38.77 -7.52 -5.34
CA ILE A 9 38.07 -6.27 -5.11
C ILE A 9 37.23 -5.88 -6.33
N LEU A 10 37.79 -6.04 -7.55
CA LEU A 10 37.08 -5.76 -8.79
C LEU A 10 35.87 -6.67 -9.00
N ILE A 11 35.99 -7.97 -8.67
CA ILE A 11 34.90 -8.95 -8.74
C ILE A 11 33.80 -8.62 -7.72
N VAL A 12 34.16 -8.22 -6.50
CA VAL A 12 33.18 -7.80 -5.48
C VAL A 12 32.40 -6.56 -5.93
N ILE A 13 33.06 -5.59 -6.57
CA ILE A 13 32.39 -4.39 -7.11
C ILE A 13 31.44 -4.75 -8.26
N LEU A 14 31.77 -5.74 -9.09
CA LEU A 14 30.88 -6.19 -10.17
C LEU A 14 29.65 -6.93 -9.68
N ILE A 15 29.73 -7.64 -8.55
CA ILE A 15 28.60 -8.40 -7.98
C ILE A 15 27.64 -7.47 -7.21
N THR A 16 28.15 -6.42 -6.56
CA THR A 16 27.32 -5.45 -5.82
C THR A 16 26.81 -4.29 -6.72
N GLY A 17 27.34 -4.16 -7.93
CA GLY A 17 27.07 -3.04 -8.84
C GLY A 17 25.69 -3.07 -9.52
N CYS A 18 25.00 -4.21 -9.58
CA CYS A 18 23.72 -4.33 -10.28
C CYS A 18 22.58 -3.49 -9.66
N ASP A 19 22.62 -3.27 -8.35
CA ASP A 19 21.55 -2.52 -7.64
C ASP A 19 21.79 -1.00 -7.60
N ILE A 20 23.01 -0.53 -7.92
CA ILE A 20 23.38 0.89 -7.80
C ILE A 20 22.81 1.71 -8.96
N PHE A 21 22.46 1.07 -10.08
CA PHE A 21 22.05 1.72 -11.33
C PHE A 21 20.57 1.51 -11.70
N LYS A 22 19.77 0.81 -10.86
CA LYS A 22 18.35 0.61 -11.17
C LYS A 22 17.57 1.91 -11.03
N SER A 23 16.78 2.24 -12.06
CA SER A 23 15.83 3.34 -12.03
C SER A 23 14.62 3.02 -11.10
N ALA A 24 13.80 4.04 -10.81
CA ALA A 24 12.55 3.83 -10.06
C ALA A 24 11.57 2.94 -10.84
N GLU A 25 11.56 3.03 -12.17
CA GLU A 25 10.76 2.16 -13.05
C GLU A 25 11.20 0.72 -12.98
N ASP A 26 12.52 0.45 -13.07
CA ASP A 26 13.05 -0.91 -13.01
C ASP A 26 12.72 -1.57 -11.68
N LEU A 27 12.93 -0.84 -10.58
CA LEU A 27 12.61 -1.30 -9.23
C LEU A 27 11.11 -1.56 -9.06
N TYR A 28 10.26 -0.72 -9.65
CA TYR A 28 8.81 -0.88 -9.57
C TYR A 28 8.35 -2.13 -10.35
N SER A 29 8.82 -2.27 -11.59
CA SER A 29 8.51 -3.43 -12.44
C SER A 29 8.99 -4.75 -11.81
N GLU A 30 10.19 -4.75 -11.24
CA GLU A 30 10.71 -5.91 -10.52
C GLU A 30 9.90 -6.23 -9.26
N ALA A 31 9.44 -5.22 -8.52
CA ALA A 31 8.59 -5.41 -7.36
C ALA A 31 7.24 -6.05 -7.74
N GLU A 32 6.62 -5.60 -8.83
CA GLU A 32 5.39 -6.21 -9.34
C GLU A 32 5.63 -7.67 -9.76
N ALA A 33 6.72 -7.94 -10.48
CA ALA A 33 7.09 -9.30 -10.88
C ALA A 33 7.30 -10.22 -9.65
N LYS A 34 8.01 -9.72 -8.62
CA LYS A 34 8.22 -10.45 -7.37
C LYS A 34 6.91 -10.74 -6.64
N ARG A 35 6.03 -9.76 -6.55
CA ARG A 35 4.70 -9.94 -5.94
C ARG A 35 3.87 -10.98 -6.69
N ASN A 36 3.89 -10.96 -8.01
CA ASN A 36 3.12 -11.89 -8.85
C ASN A 36 3.54 -13.35 -8.66
N ILE A 37 4.79 -13.62 -8.32
CA ILE A 37 5.28 -14.97 -7.98
C ILE A 37 5.18 -15.29 -6.49
N GLY A 38 4.53 -14.44 -5.69
CA GLY A 38 4.33 -14.63 -4.25
C GLY A 38 5.50 -14.18 -3.36
N ASP A 39 6.57 -13.61 -3.94
CA ASP A 39 7.73 -13.10 -3.18
C ASP A 39 7.48 -11.65 -2.70
N SER A 40 6.49 -11.51 -1.84
CA SER A 40 6.09 -10.20 -1.30
C SER A 40 7.20 -9.54 -0.45
N LYS A 41 8.13 -10.32 0.11
CA LYS A 41 9.25 -9.76 0.88
C LYS A 41 10.24 -9.03 -0.02
N GLU A 42 10.63 -9.63 -1.13
CA GLU A 42 11.55 -9.00 -2.09
C GLU A 42 10.85 -7.83 -2.81
N ALA A 43 9.56 -7.96 -3.12
CA ALA A 43 8.76 -6.84 -3.63
C ALA A 43 8.83 -5.63 -2.69
N LEU A 44 8.66 -5.82 -1.38
CA LEU A 44 8.78 -4.75 -0.37
C LEU A 44 10.18 -4.12 -0.36
N VAL A 45 11.25 -4.90 -0.52
CA VAL A 45 12.62 -4.37 -0.58
C VAL A 45 12.77 -3.39 -1.74
N ASN A 46 12.31 -3.77 -2.93
CA ASN A 46 12.40 -2.91 -4.11
C ASN A 46 11.52 -1.66 -4.00
N LEU A 47 10.28 -1.79 -3.53
CA LEU A 47 9.39 -0.64 -3.31
C LEU A 47 9.93 0.35 -2.29
N LYS A 48 10.53 -0.13 -1.20
CA LYS A 48 11.18 0.72 -0.20
C LYS A 48 12.43 1.41 -0.73
N LYS A 49 13.17 0.78 -1.66
CA LYS A 49 14.26 1.48 -2.38
C LYS A 49 13.72 2.68 -3.17
N ILE A 50 12.55 2.55 -3.81
CA ILE A 50 11.93 3.66 -4.55
C ILE A 50 11.57 4.81 -3.61
N THR A 51 10.81 4.53 -2.55
CA THR A 51 10.36 5.58 -1.61
C THR A 51 11.49 6.27 -0.87
N ASN A 52 12.64 5.61 -0.71
CA ASN A 52 13.81 6.16 -0.02
C ASN A 52 14.79 6.88 -0.96
N LYS A 53 15.07 6.31 -2.14
CA LYS A 53 16.07 6.86 -3.08
C LYS A 53 15.47 7.83 -4.10
N PHE A 54 14.19 7.66 -4.41
CA PHE A 54 13.48 8.44 -5.44
C PHE A 54 12.16 9.04 -4.93
N PRO A 55 12.15 9.73 -3.76
CA PRO A 55 10.89 10.13 -3.09
C PRO A 55 10.04 11.10 -3.91
N ASN A 56 10.66 11.85 -4.83
CA ASN A 56 9.98 12.81 -5.70
C ASN A 56 9.62 12.25 -7.09
N HIS A 57 9.91 10.98 -7.34
CA HIS A 57 9.60 10.32 -8.59
C HIS A 57 8.13 9.95 -8.68
N GLU A 58 7.53 9.95 -9.86
CA GLU A 58 6.11 9.60 -10.06
C GLU A 58 5.74 8.20 -9.53
N LYS A 59 6.69 7.27 -9.53
CA LYS A 59 6.52 5.93 -8.97
C LYS A 59 6.51 5.90 -7.44
N ALA A 60 6.98 6.94 -6.76
CA ALA A 60 7.15 6.89 -5.31
C ALA A 60 5.81 6.77 -4.56
N SER A 61 4.79 7.54 -4.95
CA SER A 61 3.45 7.42 -4.34
C SER A 61 2.81 6.07 -4.67
N LYS A 62 2.96 5.57 -5.90
CA LYS A 62 2.47 4.24 -6.31
C LYS A 62 3.19 3.13 -5.53
N ALA A 63 4.50 3.25 -5.35
CA ALA A 63 5.28 2.31 -4.54
C ALA A 63 4.83 2.31 -3.07
N GLN A 64 4.59 3.49 -2.49
CA GLN A 64 4.09 3.61 -1.12
C GLN A 64 2.70 2.98 -0.96
N TYR A 65 1.82 3.17 -1.94
CA TYR A 65 0.50 2.51 -1.96
C TYR A 65 0.65 0.98 -2.03
N LEU A 66 1.50 0.48 -2.93
CA LEU A 66 1.71 -0.95 -3.11
C LEU A 66 2.37 -1.60 -1.87
N ILE A 67 3.22 -0.88 -1.14
CA ILE A 67 3.74 -1.33 0.16
C ILE A 67 2.57 -1.58 1.14
N ALA A 68 1.63 -0.65 1.24
CA ALA A 68 0.45 -0.82 2.10
C ALA A 68 -0.43 -2.01 1.67
N GLU A 69 -0.65 -2.16 0.36
CA GLU A 69 -1.40 -3.28 -0.22
C GLU A 69 -0.74 -4.64 0.10
N ILE A 70 0.59 -4.74 0.01
CA ILE A 70 1.31 -5.96 0.35
C ILE A 70 1.12 -6.31 1.84
N TYR A 71 1.24 -5.32 2.73
CA TYR A 71 0.98 -5.58 4.14
C TYR A 71 -0.46 -6.01 4.40
N TYR A 72 -1.43 -5.41 3.71
CA TYR A 72 -2.85 -5.75 3.87
C TYR A 72 -3.19 -7.14 3.30
N ARG A 73 -2.88 -7.38 2.03
CA ARG A 73 -3.36 -8.55 1.29
C ARG A 73 -2.47 -9.78 1.45
N ASP A 74 -1.16 -9.56 1.31
CA ASP A 74 -0.22 -10.66 1.15
C ASP A 74 0.30 -11.12 2.52
N LEU A 75 0.65 -10.16 3.40
CA LEU A 75 1.22 -10.44 4.72
C LEU A 75 0.20 -10.42 5.87
N ARG A 76 -1.00 -9.87 5.63
CA ARG A 76 -2.08 -9.69 6.60
C ARG A 76 -1.63 -8.96 7.87
N ASP A 77 -0.65 -8.07 7.76
CA ASP A 77 -0.19 -7.18 8.83
C ASP A 77 -1.00 -5.88 8.76
N PHE A 78 -2.21 -5.93 9.32
CA PHE A 78 -3.17 -4.83 9.24
C PHE A 78 -2.67 -3.55 9.90
N SER A 79 -1.90 -3.68 10.98
CA SER A 79 -1.32 -2.51 11.66
C SER A 79 -0.29 -1.80 10.78
N LYS A 80 0.60 -2.55 10.12
CA LYS A 80 1.54 -1.95 9.17
C LYS A 80 0.83 -1.39 7.95
N ALA A 81 -0.17 -2.10 7.41
CA ALA A 81 -0.94 -1.60 6.29
C ALA A 81 -1.55 -0.21 6.58
N ILE A 82 -2.21 -0.05 7.73
CA ILE A 82 -2.79 1.23 8.17
C ILE A 82 -1.71 2.33 8.23
N ASN A 83 -0.54 2.01 8.81
CA ASN A 83 0.57 2.96 8.93
C ASN A 83 1.12 3.38 7.55
N GLU A 84 1.27 2.43 6.63
CA GLU A 84 1.79 2.71 5.29
C GLU A 84 0.80 3.49 4.42
N TYR A 85 -0.51 3.24 4.55
CA TYR A 85 -1.55 4.10 3.95
C TYR A 85 -1.52 5.51 4.56
N GLY A 86 -1.30 5.65 5.86
CA GLY A 86 -1.12 6.94 6.52
C GLY A 86 0.12 7.67 6.02
N THR A 87 1.23 6.96 5.84
CA THR A 87 2.48 7.48 5.29
C THR A 87 2.28 8.03 3.87
N LEU A 88 1.51 7.33 3.02
CA LEU A 88 1.19 7.80 1.68
C LEU A 88 0.47 9.16 1.74
N ARG A 89 -0.56 9.27 2.57
CA ARG A 89 -1.35 10.50 2.71
C ARG A 89 -0.52 11.68 3.22
N GLN A 90 0.47 11.42 4.08
CA GLN A 90 1.36 12.45 4.63
C GLN A 90 2.44 12.89 3.64
N LYS A 91 3.09 11.92 2.97
CA LYS A 91 4.23 12.21 2.09
C LYS A 91 3.81 12.61 0.68
N TYR A 92 2.65 12.12 0.22
CA TYR A 92 2.16 12.31 -1.14
C TYR A 92 0.71 12.80 -1.17
N PRO A 93 0.39 13.95 -0.54
CA PRO A 93 -0.99 14.40 -0.35
C PRO A 93 -1.74 14.66 -1.66
N GLU A 94 -1.03 14.96 -2.76
CA GLU A 94 -1.60 15.20 -4.08
C GLU A 94 -1.73 13.92 -4.93
N SER A 95 -1.37 12.77 -4.37
CA SER A 95 -1.45 11.51 -5.11
C SER A 95 -2.89 11.06 -5.32
N SER A 96 -3.19 10.56 -6.51
CA SER A 96 -4.50 9.94 -6.83
C SER A 96 -4.83 8.72 -5.96
N GLN A 97 -3.85 8.13 -5.26
CA GLN A 97 -4.05 7.04 -4.32
C GLN A 97 -4.51 7.50 -2.92
N VAL A 98 -4.53 8.80 -2.62
CA VAL A 98 -4.91 9.32 -1.30
C VAL A 98 -6.36 8.95 -0.91
N PRO A 99 -7.37 9.12 -1.79
CA PRO A 99 -8.74 8.69 -1.47
C PRO A 99 -8.81 7.19 -1.16
N PHE A 100 -8.18 6.36 -2.00
CA PHE A 100 -8.13 4.90 -1.77
C PHE A 100 -7.45 4.54 -0.44
N SER A 101 -6.36 5.21 -0.10
CA SER A 101 -5.65 4.98 1.17
C SER A 101 -6.51 5.32 2.38
N LEU A 102 -7.25 6.42 2.31
CA LEU A 102 -8.15 6.83 3.38
C LEU A 102 -9.32 5.86 3.56
N PHE A 103 -9.91 5.41 2.44
CA PHE A 103 -10.94 4.38 2.44
C PHE A 103 -10.40 3.07 3.05
N MET A 104 -9.23 2.60 2.60
CA MET A 104 -8.64 1.35 3.08
C MET A 104 -8.30 1.37 4.58
N GLN A 105 -7.88 2.52 5.13
CA GLN A 105 -7.70 2.64 6.57
C GLN A 105 -9.02 2.43 7.32
N GLY A 106 -10.11 3.06 6.87
CA GLY A 106 -11.46 2.86 7.43
C GLY A 106 -11.90 1.39 7.31
N PHE A 107 -11.74 0.81 6.13
CA PHE A 107 -12.13 -0.57 5.84
C PHE A 107 -11.38 -1.59 6.72
N ILE A 108 -10.08 -1.42 6.90
CA ILE A 108 -9.28 -2.31 7.75
C ILE A 108 -9.72 -2.17 9.21
N TYR A 109 -9.96 -0.95 9.70
CA TYR A 109 -10.47 -0.75 11.05
C TYR A 109 -11.84 -1.40 11.26
N ALA A 110 -12.74 -1.29 10.28
CA ALA A 110 -14.08 -1.90 10.37
C ALA A 110 -14.02 -3.42 10.35
N ASN A 111 -13.42 -3.98 9.29
CA ASN A 111 -13.62 -5.36 8.92
C ASN A 111 -12.54 -6.32 9.45
N MET A 112 -11.32 -5.80 9.72
CA MET A 112 -10.21 -6.63 10.19
C MET A 112 -9.92 -6.45 11.69
N LEU A 113 -10.20 -5.27 12.23
CA LEU A 113 -9.89 -4.93 13.62
C LEU A 113 -11.12 -4.67 14.48
N SER A 114 -12.32 -4.67 13.90
CA SER A 114 -13.60 -4.35 14.57
C SER A 114 -13.57 -3.04 15.38
N ASN A 115 -12.73 -2.09 14.93
CA ASN A 115 -12.61 -0.77 15.56
C ASN A 115 -13.51 0.23 14.85
N PHE A 116 -14.80 0.15 15.15
CA PHE A 116 -15.83 0.94 14.49
C PHE A 116 -15.69 2.45 14.72
N GLU A 117 -15.13 2.88 15.84
CA GLU A 117 -14.87 4.31 16.12
C GLU A 117 -13.85 4.88 15.12
N LYS A 118 -12.71 4.21 14.96
CA LYS A 118 -11.69 4.63 13.99
C LYS A 118 -12.19 4.51 12.56
N ALA A 119 -12.90 3.43 12.22
CA ALA A 119 -13.51 3.27 10.90
C ALA A 119 -14.45 4.44 10.58
N ARG A 120 -15.35 4.79 11.49
CA ARG A 120 -16.28 5.92 11.37
C ARG A 120 -15.55 7.24 11.13
N SER A 121 -14.46 7.47 11.84
CA SER A 121 -13.64 8.68 11.69
C SER A 121 -13.06 8.79 10.28
N HIS A 122 -12.48 7.70 9.75
CA HIS A 122 -11.89 7.67 8.42
C HIS A 122 -12.95 7.82 7.32
N TYR A 123 -14.10 7.15 7.45
CA TYR A 123 -15.18 7.27 6.47
C TYR A 123 -15.79 8.69 6.44
N LYS A 124 -15.97 9.32 7.61
CA LYS A 124 -16.41 10.72 7.67
C LYS A 124 -15.37 11.68 7.07
N GLU A 125 -14.09 11.47 7.35
CA GLU A 125 -13.02 12.25 6.74
C GLU A 125 -13.02 12.10 5.21
N PHE A 126 -13.21 10.85 4.72
CA PHE A 126 -13.32 10.58 3.28
C PHE A 126 -14.47 11.38 2.65
N LEU A 127 -15.67 11.26 3.20
CA LEU A 127 -16.86 11.94 2.65
C LEU A 127 -16.75 13.46 2.68
N ASN A 128 -16.06 13.99 3.69
CA ASN A 128 -15.80 15.43 3.79
C ASN A 128 -14.81 15.93 2.71
N LYS A 129 -13.73 15.16 2.45
CA LYS A 129 -12.67 15.57 1.52
C LYS A 129 -12.93 15.16 0.07
N PHE A 130 -13.63 14.05 -0.14
CA PHE A 130 -13.78 13.39 -1.43
C PHE A 130 -15.23 13.03 -1.76
N SER A 131 -16.17 13.93 -1.46
CA SER A 131 -17.61 13.70 -1.65
C SER A 131 -18.02 13.33 -3.08
N ASN A 132 -17.25 13.77 -4.08
CA ASN A 132 -17.50 13.51 -5.51
C ASN A 132 -16.63 12.38 -6.08
N HIS A 133 -15.86 11.69 -5.23
CA HIS A 133 -15.01 10.57 -5.68
C HIS A 133 -15.88 9.33 -5.98
N GLU A 134 -15.46 8.48 -6.91
CA GLU A 134 -16.16 7.25 -7.28
C GLU A 134 -16.48 6.32 -6.10
N LEU A 135 -15.64 6.32 -5.07
CA LEU A 135 -15.86 5.53 -3.85
C LEU A 135 -16.84 6.17 -2.86
N ALA A 136 -17.31 7.41 -3.07
CA ALA A 136 -18.12 8.12 -2.07
C ALA A 136 -19.40 7.36 -1.71
N GLN A 137 -20.08 6.78 -2.71
CA GLN A 137 -21.28 5.98 -2.48
C GLN A 137 -20.99 4.71 -1.68
N SER A 138 -19.89 4.02 -1.99
CA SER A 138 -19.44 2.84 -1.22
C SER A 138 -19.12 3.20 0.21
N VAL A 139 -18.43 4.33 0.43
CA VAL A 139 -18.10 4.82 1.79
C VAL A 139 -19.35 5.20 2.58
N GLN A 140 -20.35 5.80 1.94
CA GLN A 140 -21.64 6.07 2.57
C GLN A 140 -22.34 4.79 3.02
N PHE A 141 -22.30 3.76 2.17
CA PHE A 141 -22.86 2.45 2.50
C PHE A 141 -22.13 1.82 3.69
N GLU A 142 -20.79 1.77 3.66
CA GLU A 142 -19.97 1.27 4.76
C GLU A 142 -20.23 2.01 6.07
N LEU A 143 -20.37 3.34 6.01
CA LEU A 143 -20.65 4.17 7.19
C LEU A 143 -22.06 3.94 7.75
N LYS A 144 -23.04 3.75 6.87
CA LYS A 144 -24.45 3.51 7.22
C LYS A 144 -24.61 2.18 7.97
N TYR A 145 -23.93 1.15 7.51
CA TYR A 145 -24.07 -0.21 8.05
C TYR A 145 -22.89 -0.65 8.94
N LEU A 146 -22.11 0.30 9.40
CA LEU A 146 -20.92 0.04 10.20
C LEU A 146 -21.27 -0.70 11.50
N GLY A 147 -20.78 -1.94 11.64
CA GLY A 147 -21.01 -2.80 12.78
C GLY A 147 -22.32 -3.59 12.74
N ILE A 148 -23.03 -3.55 11.61
CA ILE A 148 -24.24 -4.33 11.37
C ILE A 148 -23.88 -5.62 10.63
N GLU A 149 -24.44 -6.75 11.07
CA GLU A 149 -24.25 -8.03 10.40
C GLU A 149 -24.87 -8.00 9.00
N ILE A 150 -24.20 -8.64 8.02
CA ILE A 150 -24.63 -8.65 6.61
C ILE A 150 -26.10 -9.15 6.46
N GLN A 151 -26.51 -10.12 7.28
CA GLN A 151 -27.85 -10.68 7.28
C GLN A 151 -28.94 -9.68 7.71
N GLU A 152 -28.54 -8.66 8.45
CA GLU A 152 -29.45 -7.63 8.98
C GLU A 152 -29.57 -6.43 8.02
N ILE A 153 -28.72 -6.34 6.97
CA ILE A 153 -28.74 -5.25 6.00
C ILE A 153 -29.88 -5.48 5.00
N PRO A 154 -30.93 -4.61 4.99
CA PRO A 154 -32.14 -4.82 4.16
C PRO A 154 -31.82 -4.94 2.66
N GLU A 155 -30.89 -4.10 2.16
CA GLU A 155 -30.49 -4.03 0.77
C GLU A 155 -29.77 -5.30 0.28
N LEU A 156 -29.19 -6.09 1.19
CA LEU A 156 -28.42 -7.30 0.86
C LEU A 156 -29.17 -8.61 1.12
N LYS A 157 -30.35 -8.56 1.74
CA LYS A 157 -31.14 -9.77 2.07
C LYS A 157 -31.43 -10.68 0.89
N HIS A 158 -31.54 -10.11 -0.32
CA HIS A 158 -31.81 -10.88 -1.53
C HIS A 158 -30.59 -11.66 -2.07
N LEU A 159 -29.38 -11.34 -1.58
CA LEU A 159 -28.13 -12.02 -1.96
C LEU A 159 -27.78 -13.19 -1.05
N ILE A 160 -28.45 -13.29 0.11
CA ILE A 160 -28.22 -14.29 1.13
C ILE A 160 -29.37 -15.31 1.06
N LYS A 161 -29.18 -16.37 0.25
CA LYS A 161 -30.05 -17.55 0.19
C LYS A 161 -29.31 -18.76 0.72
#